data_4de60603c8731613c87a0b45bbb090d2
#
_entry.id   4de60603c8731613c87a0b45bbb090d2
#
_cell.length_a   1.000
_cell.length_b   1.000
_cell.length_c   1.000
_cell.angle_alpha   90.00
_cell.angle_beta   90.00
_cell.angle_gamma   90.00
#
_symmetry.space_group_name_H-M   'P 1'
#
loop_
_entity.id
_entity.type
_entity.pdbx_description
1 polymer ?
#
loop_
_entity_poly.entity_id
_entity_poly.type
_entity_poly.pdbx_seq_one_letter_code
_entity_poly.pdbx_strand_id
1 'polypeptide(L)'
;MTEGKEVNPHNAKDRRDAIDAGFLYKKTCAAGSIPGACGQAKGESVQYSLVGTRRSEAFPGGKGVCPFCKAPTVAKCGPRVMHHWAHIGRKKCDPWWENETEWHREWKSLFPENCREVIHIAPDGEIHRADIKTSSGIVIEVQHSAMTDAERTSREVFYKNLIWVLDGKPFAQNFDIYHLMGLHRDNEQ
;
A
#
# COMPACT_ATOMS: atom_id res chain seq x y z
N MET A 1 -21.95 21.76 -25.85
CA MET A 1 -22.50 20.97 -24.74
C MET A 1 -21.88 19.60 -24.85
N THR A 2 -20.82 19.34 -24.10
CA THR A 2 -20.14 18.06 -24.05
C THR A 2 -20.68 17.31 -22.84
N GLU A 3 -21.52 16.31 -23.10
CA GLU A 3 -22.02 15.40 -22.06
C GLU A 3 -20.83 14.65 -21.44
N GLY A 4 -20.59 14.91 -20.17
CA GLY A 4 -19.61 14.15 -19.38
C GLY A 4 -20.12 12.73 -19.22
N LYS A 5 -19.38 11.76 -19.78
CA LYS A 5 -19.63 10.34 -19.55
C LYS A 5 -19.44 10.04 -18.06
N GLU A 6 -20.52 9.65 -17.43
CA GLU A 6 -20.50 9.19 -16.03
C GLU A 6 -19.70 7.87 -15.95
N VAL A 7 -18.60 7.88 -15.20
CA VAL A 7 -17.75 6.70 -15.01
C VAL A 7 -18.44 5.74 -14.05
N ASN A 8 -18.77 4.54 -14.50
CA ASN A 8 -19.35 3.52 -13.63
C ASN A 8 -18.24 2.83 -12.80
N PRO A 9 -18.18 3.05 -11.47
CA PRO A 9 -17.14 2.50 -10.61
C PRO A 9 -17.16 0.98 -10.46
N HIS A 10 -18.22 0.32 -10.97
CA HIS A 10 -18.36 -1.14 -10.92
C HIS A 10 -17.90 -1.85 -12.20
N ASN A 11 -17.49 -1.10 -13.23
CA ASN A 11 -16.99 -1.66 -14.48
C ASN A 11 -15.46 -1.69 -14.49
N ALA A 12 -14.89 -2.90 -14.61
CA ALA A 12 -13.43 -3.12 -14.61
C ALA A 12 -12.72 -2.41 -15.78
N LYS A 13 -13.43 -2.18 -16.89
CA LYS A 13 -12.90 -1.43 -18.05
C LYS A 13 -12.81 0.06 -17.75
N ASP A 14 -13.86 0.64 -17.18
CA ASP A 14 -13.90 2.06 -16.83
C ASP A 14 -12.88 2.41 -15.76
N ARG A 15 -12.58 1.45 -14.86
CA ARG A 15 -11.50 1.57 -13.87
C ARG A 15 -10.10 1.57 -14.50
N ARG A 16 -9.86 0.71 -15.51
CA ARG A 16 -8.57 0.70 -16.25
C ARG A 16 -8.40 1.98 -17.06
N ASP A 17 -9.42 2.42 -17.74
CA ASP A 17 -9.39 3.65 -18.54
C ASP A 17 -9.19 4.89 -17.66
N ALA A 18 -9.70 4.90 -16.41
CA ALA A 18 -9.45 5.95 -15.42
C ALA A 18 -8.01 5.92 -14.88
N ILE A 19 -7.40 4.75 -14.77
CA ILE A 19 -6.00 4.56 -14.38
C ILE A 19 -5.06 4.95 -15.54
N ASP A 20 -5.41 4.58 -16.78
CA ASP A 20 -4.64 4.89 -18.00
C ASP A 20 -4.85 6.33 -18.50
N ALA A 21 -6.01 6.94 -18.27
CA ALA A 21 -6.33 8.33 -18.65
C ALA A 21 -5.62 9.38 -17.81
N GLY A 22 -4.64 8.95 -17.00
CA GLY A 22 -3.61 9.86 -16.54
C GLY A 22 -3.92 10.64 -15.30
N PHE A 23 -4.05 9.99 -14.19
CA PHE A 23 -3.44 10.55 -13.01
C PHE A 23 -1.97 10.13 -12.91
N LEU A 24 -1.25 10.35 -14.00
CA LEU A 24 0.19 10.58 -13.97
C LEU A 24 0.41 11.92 -13.23
N TYR A 25 0.54 11.85 -11.91
CA TYR A 25 1.13 12.94 -11.16
C TYR A 25 2.59 13.09 -11.63
N LYS A 26 2.79 13.83 -12.71
CA LYS A 26 4.10 14.34 -13.06
C LYS A 26 4.50 15.29 -11.94
N LYS A 27 5.36 14.83 -11.03
CA LYS A 27 6.22 15.73 -10.27
C LYS A 27 7.09 16.46 -11.30
N THR A 28 6.61 17.60 -11.78
CA THR A 28 7.46 18.59 -12.46
C THR A 28 8.39 19.13 -11.39
N CYS A 29 9.66 18.75 -11.47
CA CYS A 29 10.70 19.47 -10.75
C CYS A 29 10.69 20.88 -11.30
N ALA A 30 10.32 21.86 -10.48
CA ALA A 30 10.49 23.27 -10.81
C ALA A 30 11.98 23.53 -11.08
N ALA A 31 12.24 24.17 -12.24
CA ALA A 31 13.57 24.59 -12.62
C ALA A 31 14.09 25.61 -11.60
N GLY A 32 15.13 25.25 -10.86
CA GLY A 32 15.83 26.14 -9.95
C GLY A 32 16.29 25.46 -8.69
N SER A 33 17.18 24.46 -8.78
CA SER A 33 17.86 23.92 -7.59
C SER A 33 19.14 23.22 -8.00
N ILE A 34 20.25 23.75 -7.56
CA ILE A 34 21.58 23.22 -7.27
C ILE A 34 21.92 21.83 -7.86
N PRO A 35 22.98 21.68 -8.69
CA PRO A 35 23.45 20.39 -9.18
C PRO A 35 24.19 19.65 -8.04
N GLY A 36 23.55 18.62 -7.48
CA GLY A 36 24.22 17.83 -6.44
C GLY A 36 23.42 16.71 -5.78
N ALA A 37 22.13 16.56 -6.04
CA ALA A 37 21.34 15.48 -5.47
C ALA A 37 20.43 14.82 -6.52
N CYS A 38 21.04 14.14 -7.49
CA CYS A 38 20.32 13.11 -8.23
C CYS A 38 20.12 11.91 -7.28
N GLY A 39 19.08 12.00 -6.47
CA GLY A 39 18.61 10.86 -5.68
C GLY A 39 18.25 9.75 -6.65
N GLN A 40 19.07 8.69 -6.67
CA GLN A 40 18.73 7.45 -7.34
C GLN A 40 17.30 7.09 -6.89
N ALA A 41 16.37 6.97 -7.83
CA ALA A 41 15.03 6.50 -7.56
C ALA A 41 15.17 5.17 -6.81
N LYS A 42 14.87 5.17 -5.50
CA LYS A 42 14.89 3.95 -4.69
C LYS A 42 13.83 3.04 -5.32
N GLY A 43 14.25 1.90 -5.85
CA GLY A 43 13.33 0.86 -6.31
C GLY A 43 12.45 0.45 -5.14
N GLU A 44 11.22 0.01 -5.45
CA GLU A 44 10.28 -0.48 -4.44
C GLU A 44 10.93 -1.56 -3.57
N SER A 45 10.76 -1.42 -2.27
CA SER A 45 11.21 -2.39 -1.28
C SER A 45 10.07 -3.33 -0.91
N VAL A 46 10.39 -4.57 -0.59
CA VAL A 46 9.44 -5.55 -0.07
C VAL A 46 10.04 -6.24 1.15
N GLN A 47 9.20 -6.62 2.11
CA GLN A 47 9.65 -7.31 3.32
C GLN A 47 10.10 -8.73 3.00
N TYR A 48 9.37 -9.43 2.13
CA TYR A 48 9.63 -10.83 1.81
C TYR A 48 10.00 -11.03 0.34
N SER A 49 10.89 -12.01 0.11
CA SER A 49 11.23 -12.51 -1.21
C SER A 49 11.28 -14.04 -1.21
N LEU A 50 11.16 -14.66 -2.36
CA LEU A 50 11.36 -16.08 -2.53
C LEU A 50 12.86 -16.36 -2.74
N VAL A 51 13.45 -17.16 -1.86
CA VAL A 51 14.80 -17.73 -1.99
C VAL A 51 14.62 -19.20 -2.28
N GLY A 52 14.80 -19.60 -3.53
CA GLY A 52 14.28 -20.88 -4.01
C GLY A 52 12.74 -20.89 -3.92
N THR A 53 12.19 -21.84 -3.18
CA THR A 53 10.75 -21.96 -2.95
C THR A 53 10.28 -21.35 -1.62
N ARG A 54 11.22 -20.93 -0.76
CA ARG A 54 10.92 -20.44 0.59
C ARG A 54 10.75 -18.93 0.60
N ARG A 55 9.69 -18.44 1.21
CA ARG A 55 9.49 -17.04 1.54
C ARG A 55 10.42 -16.67 2.70
N SER A 56 11.17 -15.59 2.56
CA SER A 56 12.19 -15.17 3.52
C SER A 56 12.27 -13.68 3.65
N GLU A 57 12.49 -13.19 4.87
CA GLU A 57 12.93 -11.82 5.11
C GLU A 57 14.36 -11.60 4.58
N ALA A 58 14.75 -10.32 4.41
CA ALA A 58 16.06 -9.98 3.88
C ALA A 58 17.17 -10.33 4.87
N PHE A 59 18.21 -11.02 4.37
CA PHE A 59 19.43 -11.36 5.10
C PHE A 59 20.68 -10.93 4.31
N PRO A 60 21.80 -10.66 4.95
CA PRO A 60 23.02 -10.19 4.29
C PRO A 60 23.44 -11.08 3.11
N GLY A 61 23.66 -10.46 1.94
CA GLY A 61 24.08 -11.17 0.72
C GLY A 61 22.96 -11.94 0.00
N GLY A 62 21.72 -11.90 0.52
CA GLY A 62 20.59 -12.63 -0.06
C GLY A 62 20.23 -12.15 -1.47
N LYS A 63 19.84 -13.10 -2.32
CA LYS A 63 19.25 -12.88 -3.64
C LYS A 63 17.97 -13.71 -3.72
N GLY A 64 16.92 -13.15 -4.32
CA GLY A 64 15.63 -13.79 -4.39
C GLY A 64 14.80 -13.32 -5.56
N VAL A 65 13.53 -13.70 -5.55
CA VAL A 65 12.53 -13.33 -6.56
C VAL A 65 11.30 -12.78 -5.84
N CYS A 66 10.83 -11.60 -6.25
CA CYS A 66 9.61 -11.02 -5.67
C CYS A 66 8.42 -11.97 -5.86
N PRO A 67 7.69 -12.34 -4.79
CA PRO A 67 6.55 -13.24 -4.92
C PRO A 67 5.42 -12.64 -5.76
N PHE A 68 5.31 -11.32 -5.81
CA PHE A 68 4.28 -10.58 -6.55
C PHE A 68 4.64 -10.46 -8.04
N CYS A 69 5.66 -9.69 -8.39
CA CYS A 69 5.96 -9.35 -9.79
C CYS A 69 6.98 -10.29 -10.46
N LYS A 70 7.50 -11.29 -9.75
CA LYS A 70 8.50 -12.27 -10.20
C LYS A 70 9.85 -11.67 -10.64
N ALA A 71 10.07 -10.38 -10.40
CA ALA A 71 11.34 -9.73 -10.68
C ALA A 71 12.44 -10.18 -9.70
N PRO A 72 13.71 -10.21 -10.12
CA PRO A 72 14.81 -10.53 -9.22
C PRO A 72 14.96 -9.43 -8.15
N THR A 73 15.35 -9.85 -6.95
CA THR A 73 15.54 -8.99 -5.79
C THR A 73 16.89 -9.23 -5.14
N VAL A 74 17.40 -8.22 -4.45
CA VAL A 74 18.63 -8.28 -3.66
C VAL A 74 18.36 -7.74 -2.27
N ALA A 75 18.90 -8.42 -1.24
CA ALA A 75 18.76 -8.00 0.13
C ALA A 75 19.56 -6.73 0.42
N LYS A 76 18.96 -5.79 1.12
CA LYS A 76 19.57 -4.56 1.66
C LYS A 76 19.56 -4.66 3.18
N CYS A 77 20.71 -4.96 3.76
CA CYS A 77 20.88 -5.26 5.19
C CYS A 77 22.02 -4.44 5.81
N GLY A 78 22.02 -3.12 5.55
CA GLY A 78 22.99 -2.22 6.16
C GLY A 78 22.66 -1.88 7.61
N PRO A 79 23.63 -1.42 8.41
CA PRO A 79 23.44 -1.14 9.86
C PRO A 79 22.54 0.07 10.13
N ARG A 80 22.24 0.89 9.12
CA ARG A 80 21.42 2.11 9.24
C ARG A 80 20.13 2.04 8.44
N VAL A 81 19.78 0.87 7.92
CA VAL A 81 18.57 0.69 7.09
C VAL A 81 17.78 -0.50 7.63
N MET A 82 16.47 -0.34 7.65
CA MET A 82 15.59 -1.46 7.88
C MET A 82 15.82 -2.52 6.81
N HIS A 83 16.08 -3.77 7.21
CA HIS A 83 16.35 -4.84 6.27
C HIS A 83 15.16 -5.05 5.32
N HIS A 84 15.41 -5.03 4.02
CA HIS A 84 14.38 -5.20 3.00
C HIS A 84 14.96 -5.81 1.72
N TRP A 85 14.11 -6.31 0.86
CA TRP A 85 14.46 -6.72 -0.49
C TRP A 85 14.22 -5.56 -1.46
N ALA A 86 15.20 -5.24 -2.29
CA ALA A 86 15.11 -4.25 -3.35
C ALA A 86 15.01 -4.92 -4.71
N HIS A 87 14.11 -4.45 -5.58
CA HIS A 87 14.00 -4.94 -6.95
C HIS A 87 15.23 -4.55 -7.79
N ILE A 88 15.68 -5.47 -8.63
CA ILE A 88 16.75 -5.21 -9.60
C ILE A 88 16.10 -4.81 -10.93
N GLY A 89 16.41 -3.60 -11.40
CA GLY A 89 16.00 -3.10 -12.72
C GLY A 89 14.53 -2.75 -12.90
N ARG A 90 13.66 -2.99 -11.91
CA ARG A 90 12.24 -2.66 -11.96
C ARG A 90 11.93 -1.44 -11.11
N LYS A 91 11.16 -0.49 -11.67
CA LYS A 91 10.80 0.76 -10.98
C LYS A 91 9.48 0.67 -10.22
N LYS A 92 8.52 -0.18 -10.68
CA LYS A 92 7.21 -0.36 -10.04
C LYS A 92 6.85 -1.84 -10.01
N CYS A 93 6.40 -2.29 -8.87
CA CYS A 93 5.95 -3.66 -8.60
C CYS A 93 4.43 -3.68 -8.42
N ASP A 94 3.94 -2.98 -7.42
CA ASP A 94 2.53 -2.76 -7.12
C ASP A 94 2.26 -1.24 -7.19
N PRO A 95 1.29 -0.73 -7.97
CA PRO A 95 1.00 0.70 -8.04
C PRO A 95 0.59 1.32 -6.70
N TRP A 96 0.11 0.51 -5.76
CA TRP A 96 -0.27 0.96 -4.41
C TRP A 96 0.86 0.87 -3.38
N TRP A 97 2.08 0.55 -3.85
CA TRP A 97 3.23 0.45 -2.97
C TRP A 97 3.57 1.78 -2.30
N GLU A 98 3.79 1.73 -1.01
CA GLU A 98 4.33 2.81 -0.19
C GLU A 98 5.68 2.45 0.42
N ASN A 99 6.40 3.48 0.87
CA ASN A 99 7.67 3.24 1.56
C ASN A 99 7.37 2.71 2.97
N GLU A 100 7.78 1.48 3.23
CA GLU A 100 7.59 0.84 4.53
C GLU A 100 8.37 1.56 5.62
N THR A 101 7.71 1.89 6.72
CA THR A 101 8.30 2.45 7.93
C THR A 101 8.38 1.38 9.02
N GLU A 102 9.13 1.69 10.12
CA GLU A 102 9.19 0.82 11.30
C GLU A 102 7.79 0.60 11.89
N TRP A 103 6.98 1.64 11.94
CA TRP A 103 5.58 1.59 12.39
C TRP A 103 4.73 0.62 11.58
N HIS A 104 4.87 0.57 10.23
CA HIS A 104 4.19 -0.44 9.40
C HIS A 104 4.60 -1.86 9.81
N ARG A 105 5.91 -2.09 10.04
CA ARG A 105 6.40 -3.40 10.46
C ARG A 105 5.93 -3.82 11.83
N GLU A 106 5.90 -2.90 12.77
CA GLU A 106 5.37 -3.14 14.11
C GLU A 106 3.93 -3.64 14.03
N TRP A 107 3.06 -2.93 13.29
CA TRP A 107 1.68 -3.35 13.08
C TRP A 107 1.59 -4.72 12.40
N LYS A 108 2.31 -4.94 11.30
CA LYS A 108 2.33 -6.24 10.62
C LYS A 108 2.83 -7.35 11.53
N SER A 109 3.77 -7.07 12.44
CA SER A 109 4.35 -8.05 13.34
C SER A 109 3.36 -8.63 14.36
N LEU A 110 2.23 -7.94 14.62
CA LEU A 110 1.16 -8.44 15.50
C LEU A 110 0.39 -9.62 14.89
N PHE A 111 0.58 -9.89 13.61
CA PHE A 111 -0.09 -10.98 12.90
C PHE A 111 0.88 -12.10 12.52
N PRO A 112 0.42 -13.35 12.35
CA PRO A 112 1.26 -14.45 11.85
C PRO A 112 1.89 -14.13 10.49
N GLU A 113 3.09 -14.68 10.22
CA GLU A 113 3.84 -14.41 8.98
C GLU A 113 3.04 -14.71 7.70
N ASN A 114 2.24 -15.76 7.71
CA ASN A 114 1.40 -16.15 6.58
C ASN A 114 0.23 -15.17 6.31
N CYS A 115 -0.05 -14.27 7.24
CA CYS A 115 -1.05 -13.21 7.10
C CYS A 115 -0.47 -11.89 6.58
N ARG A 116 0.86 -11.73 6.54
CA ARG A 116 1.53 -10.47 6.19
C ARG A 116 1.87 -10.43 4.70
N GLU A 117 1.78 -9.25 4.07
CA GLU A 117 2.10 -9.04 2.64
C GLU A 117 1.51 -10.11 1.72
N VAL A 118 0.22 -10.35 1.87
CA VAL A 118 -0.50 -11.41 1.15
C VAL A 118 -0.96 -10.89 -0.21
N ILE A 119 -0.65 -11.63 -1.26
CA ILE A 119 -1.15 -11.32 -2.60
C ILE A 119 -2.65 -11.61 -2.65
N HIS A 120 -3.42 -10.59 -3.01
CA HIS A 120 -4.86 -10.69 -3.25
C HIS A 120 -5.12 -10.58 -4.75
N ILE A 121 -5.90 -11.52 -5.27
CA ILE A 121 -6.31 -11.57 -6.67
C ILE A 121 -7.82 -11.43 -6.69
N ALA A 122 -8.31 -10.37 -7.35
CA ALA A 122 -9.73 -10.18 -7.55
C ALA A 122 -10.28 -11.09 -8.66
N PRO A 123 -11.60 -11.31 -8.74
CA PRO A 123 -12.21 -12.18 -9.75
C PRO A 123 -11.95 -11.75 -11.20
N ASP A 124 -11.69 -10.46 -11.44
CA ASP A 124 -11.35 -9.90 -12.75
C ASP A 124 -9.86 -10.00 -13.10
N GLY A 125 -9.04 -10.57 -12.19
CA GLY A 125 -7.62 -10.77 -12.36
C GLY A 125 -6.75 -9.59 -11.91
N GLU A 126 -7.33 -8.52 -11.36
CA GLU A 126 -6.56 -7.44 -10.71
C GLU A 126 -5.82 -7.99 -9.50
N ILE A 127 -4.57 -7.57 -9.30
CA ILE A 127 -3.69 -8.13 -8.27
C ILE A 127 -3.05 -7.01 -7.48
N HIS A 128 -3.17 -7.08 -6.14
CA HIS A 128 -2.45 -6.22 -5.21
C HIS A 128 -1.93 -7.01 -4.02
N ARG A 129 -1.01 -6.40 -3.29
CA ARG A 129 -0.42 -6.97 -2.10
C ARG A 129 -0.98 -6.26 -0.87
N ALA A 130 -1.81 -6.97 -0.11
CA ALA A 130 -2.33 -6.50 1.16
C ALA A 130 -1.24 -6.50 2.23
N ASP A 131 -1.18 -5.48 3.08
CA ASP A 131 -0.27 -5.45 4.23
C ASP A 131 -0.53 -6.64 5.15
N ILE A 132 -1.80 -6.87 5.49
CA ILE A 132 -2.25 -8.00 6.30
C ILE A 132 -3.54 -8.54 5.69
N LYS A 133 -3.64 -9.88 5.60
CA LYS A 133 -4.88 -10.58 5.25
C LYS A 133 -5.10 -11.73 6.21
N THR A 134 -6.17 -11.66 6.99
CA THR A 134 -6.52 -12.69 7.97
C THR A 134 -7.08 -13.95 7.30
N SER A 135 -7.09 -15.06 8.02
CA SER A 135 -7.71 -16.31 7.56
C SER A 135 -9.22 -16.20 7.32
N SER A 136 -9.89 -15.25 7.98
CA SER A 136 -11.31 -14.92 7.75
C SER A 136 -11.54 -14.01 6.54
N GLY A 137 -10.48 -13.63 5.82
CA GLY A 137 -10.57 -12.82 4.60
C GLY A 137 -10.65 -11.31 4.82
N ILE A 138 -10.48 -10.83 6.06
CA ILE A 138 -10.37 -9.41 6.35
C ILE A 138 -8.98 -8.93 5.92
N VAL A 139 -8.95 -7.84 5.17
CA VAL A 139 -7.71 -7.12 4.80
C VAL A 139 -7.53 -5.96 5.76
N ILE A 140 -6.29 -5.73 6.18
CA ILE A 140 -5.92 -4.59 7.01
C ILE A 140 -4.77 -3.88 6.30
N GLU A 141 -5.00 -2.62 5.93
CA GLU A 141 -3.99 -1.73 5.33
C GLU A 141 -3.49 -0.76 6.39
N VAL A 142 -2.18 -0.65 6.51
CA VAL A 142 -1.49 0.20 7.49
C VAL A 142 -1.00 1.45 6.78
N GLN A 143 -1.69 2.58 6.97
CA GLN A 143 -1.49 3.80 6.19
C GLN A 143 -0.80 4.89 7.01
N HIS A 144 0.38 5.31 6.57
CA HIS A 144 1.17 6.37 7.22
C HIS A 144 1.14 7.70 6.46
N SER A 145 1.09 7.65 5.13
CA SER A 145 1.07 8.84 4.28
C SER A 145 -0.34 9.20 3.80
N ALA A 146 -0.52 10.47 3.41
CA ALA A 146 -1.78 10.88 2.82
C ALA A 146 -1.99 10.20 1.46
N MET A 147 -3.21 9.79 1.17
CA MET A 147 -3.64 9.27 -0.12
C MET A 147 -4.81 10.09 -0.67
N THR A 148 -5.06 9.98 -1.97
CA THR A 148 -6.21 10.63 -2.59
C THR A 148 -7.50 9.84 -2.30
N ASP A 149 -8.65 10.52 -2.35
CA ASP A 149 -9.96 9.86 -2.22
C ASP A 149 -10.18 8.82 -3.32
N ALA A 150 -9.69 9.08 -4.53
CA ALA A 150 -9.78 8.14 -5.65
C ALA A 150 -9.00 6.85 -5.35
N GLU A 151 -7.79 6.94 -4.81
CA GLU A 151 -6.97 5.79 -4.44
C GLU A 151 -7.62 5.02 -3.27
N ARG A 152 -8.07 5.74 -2.22
CA ARG A 152 -8.80 5.14 -1.10
C ARG A 152 -10.00 4.33 -1.58
N THR A 153 -10.85 4.94 -2.40
CA THR A 153 -12.05 4.29 -2.96
C THR A 153 -11.67 3.06 -3.79
N SER A 154 -10.60 3.14 -4.61
CA SER A 154 -10.12 2.02 -5.41
C SER A 154 -9.72 0.83 -4.54
N ARG A 155 -8.97 1.06 -3.46
CA ARG A 155 -8.56 0.01 -2.50
C ARG A 155 -9.76 -0.59 -1.76
N GLU A 156 -10.72 0.23 -1.31
CA GLU A 156 -11.95 -0.22 -0.63
C GLU A 156 -12.82 -1.10 -1.55
N VAL A 157 -12.97 -0.71 -2.81
CA VAL A 157 -13.72 -1.51 -3.80
C VAL A 157 -13.01 -2.83 -4.11
N PHE A 158 -11.68 -2.80 -4.21
CA PHE A 158 -10.87 -3.99 -4.52
C PHE A 158 -10.90 -5.02 -3.39
N TYR A 159 -10.61 -4.60 -2.16
CA TYR A 159 -10.52 -5.52 -1.03
C TYR A 159 -11.88 -5.88 -0.41
N LYS A 160 -12.90 -5.05 -0.55
CA LYS A 160 -14.27 -5.20 -0.01
C LYS A 160 -14.33 -5.24 1.53
N ASN A 161 -13.64 -6.20 2.17
CA ASN A 161 -13.55 -6.34 3.62
C ASN A 161 -12.26 -5.69 4.12
N LEU A 162 -12.17 -4.38 4.04
CA LEU A 162 -10.97 -3.59 4.35
C LEU A 162 -11.13 -2.84 5.68
N ILE A 163 -10.08 -2.90 6.49
CA ILE A 163 -9.89 -2.08 7.69
C ILE A 163 -8.65 -1.23 7.47
N TRP A 164 -8.78 0.07 7.72
CA TRP A 164 -7.66 1.00 7.70
C TRP A 164 -7.07 1.17 9.12
N VAL A 165 -5.75 1.05 9.22
CA VAL A 165 -4.98 1.48 10.39
C VAL A 165 -4.21 2.72 10.01
N LEU A 166 -4.62 3.87 10.54
CA LEU A 166 -4.04 5.16 10.19
C LEU A 166 -3.06 5.63 11.25
N ASP A 167 -1.89 6.15 10.84
CA ASP A 167 -1.02 6.88 11.77
C ASP A 167 -1.65 8.25 12.08
N GLY A 168 -2.22 8.37 13.27
CA GLY A 168 -2.89 9.59 13.73
C GLY A 168 -1.94 10.73 14.12
N LYS A 169 -0.62 10.47 14.27
CA LYS A 169 0.33 11.49 14.72
C LYS A 169 0.35 12.75 13.86
N PRO A 170 0.35 12.67 12.50
CA PRO A 170 0.38 13.86 11.65
C PRO A 170 -0.82 14.79 11.79
N PHE A 171 -1.97 14.29 12.25
CA PHE A 171 -3.22 15.07 12.39
C PHE A 171 -3.81 15.02 13.80
N ALA A 172 -3.01 14.61 14.80
CA ALA A 172 -3.47 14.49 16.18
C ALA A 172 -4.05 15.80 16.78
N GLN A 173 -3.59 16.95 16.29
CA GLN A 173 -4.09 18.27 16.73
C GLN A 173 -5.42 18.67 16.07
N ASN A 174 -5.80 17.99 14.99
CA ASN A 174 -7.01 18.28 14.21
C ASN A 174 -8.04 17.14 14.28
N PHE A 175 -7.83 16.21 15.20
CA PHE A 175 -8.64 15.01 15.30
C PHE A 175 -9.30 14.93 16.68
N ASP A 176 -10.61 15.17 16.72
CA ASP A 176 -11.43 15.03 17.91
C ASP A 176 -12.29 13.77 17.83
N ILE A 177 -12.23 12.94 18.87
CA ILE A 177 -13.10 11.77 18.99
C ILE A 177 -14.30 12.14 19.87
N TYR A 178 -15.47 12.28 19.24
CA TYR A 178 -16.72 12.49 19.95
C TYR A 178 -17.38 11.15 20.26
N HIS A 179 -17.55 10.88 21.56
CA HIS A 179 -18.35 9.76 22.01
C HIS A 179 -19.81 10.20 22.14
N LEU A 180 -20.63 9.90 21.13
CA LEU A 180 -22.07 10.12 21.23
C LEU A 180 -22.64 9.07 22.19
N MET A 181 -22.78 9.45 23.46
CA MET A 181 -23.61 8.69 24.39
C MET A 181 -25.05 8.81 23.88
N GLY A 182 -25.63 7.70 23.45
CA GLY A 182 -27.03 7.63 23.12
C GLY A 182 -27.84 8.11 24.31
N LEU A 183 -28.60 9.19 24.12
CA LEU A 183 -29.62 9.58 25.11
C LEU A 183 -30.64 8.44 25.13
N HIS A 184 -30.53 7.55 26.13
CA HIS A 184 -31.66 6.71 26.53
C HIS A 184 -32.79 7.65 26.91
N ARG A 185 -33.75 7.82 26.03
CA ARG A 185 -35.06 8.33 26.43
C ARG A 185 -35.74 7.20 27.16
N ASP A 186 -35.65 7.22 28.47
CA ASP A 186 -36.56 6.47 29.32
C ASP A 186 -37.96 7.04 29.05
N ASN A 187 -38.72 6.36 28.19
CA ASN A 187 -40.17 6.58 28.15
C ASN A 187 -40.75 5.83 29.32
N GLU A 188 -40.80 6.47 30.48
CA GLU A 188 -41.78 6.16 31.50
C GLU A 188 -43.15 6.57 30.98
N GLN A 189 -44.02 5.60 30.77
CA GLN A 189 -45.44 5.62 31.10
C GLN A 189 -45.97 4.20 31.23
#